data_6a232e99b91814671967a9709300d908
#
_entry.id   6a232e99b91814671967a9709300d908
#
_cell.length_a   1.000
_cell.length_b   1.000
_cell.length_c   1.000
_cell.angle_alpha   90.00
_cell.angle_beta   90.00
_cell.angle_gamma   90.00
#
_symmetry.space_group_name_H-M   'P 1'
#
loop_
_entity.id
_entity.type
_entity.pdbx_description
1 polymer ?
#
loop_
_entity_poly.entity_id
_entity_poly.type
_entity_poly.pdbx_seq_one_letter_code
_entity_poly.pdbx_strand_id
1 'polypeptide(L)'
;MTSEVCAIMYYVYILASRKHGTLYVGVTPDLVRRVFEHKNNLVRGFTSRYGVHLLVWFEPYNDATNAITREKELKKWRREWKINLIERENPNWQDLY
;
A
#
# COMPACT_ATOMS: atom_id res chain seq x y z
N MET A 1 -6.11 31.35 -18.57
CA MET A 1 -5.44 30.08 -18.71
C MET A 1 -5.09 29.49 -17.35
N THR A 2 -5.45 28.30 -17.16
CA THR A 2 -5.17 27.61 -15.91
C THR A 2 -3.81 26.96 -15.97
N SER A 3 -3.00 27.24 -15.00
CA SER A 3 -1.78 26.49 -14.87
C SER A 3 -2.14 25.10 -14.32
N GLU A 4 -1.70 24.13 -15.03
CA GLU A 4 -1.84 22.73 -14.58
C GLU A 4 -0.88 22.52 -13.45
N VAL A 5 -1.41 22.44 -12.26
CA VAL A 5 -0.60 22.02 -11.14
C VAL A 5 -0.75 20.52 -11.03
N CYS A 6 0.24 19.80 -11.49
CA CYS A 6 0.30 18.37 -11.22
C CYS A 6 0.56 18.19 -9.73
N ALA A 7 -0.49 17.99 -8.98
CA ALA A 7 -0.34 17.65 -7.58
C ALA A 7 0.24 16.24 -7.50
N ILE A 8 1.45 16.13 -6.98
CA ILE A 8 2.02 14.82 -6.72
C ILE A 8 1.39 14.29 -5.44
N MET A 9 0.71 13.15 -5.57
CA MET A 9 0.15 12.46 -4.43
C MET A 9 1.07 11.32 -4.03
N TYR A 10 1.13 11.08 -2.74
CA TYR A 10 1.84 9.93 -2.20
C TYR A 10 0.81 8.99 -1.59
N TYR A 11 1.08 7.70 -1.68
CA TYR A 11 0.15 6.69 -1.16
C TYR A 11 0.87 5.78 -0.21
N VAL A 12 0.29 5.58 0.97
CA VAL A 12 0.68 4.51 1.86
C VAL A 12 -0.25 3.35 1.52
N TYR A 13 0.29 2.16 1.38
CA TYR A 13 -0.50 1.02 0.94
C TYR A 13 -0.11 -0.24 1.69
N ILE A 14 -1.05 -1.18 1.74
CA ILE A 14 -0.80 -2.51 2.29
C ILE A 14 -1.13 -3.53 1.20
N LEU A 15 -0.19 -4.42 0.97
CA LEU A 15 -0.37 -5.59 0.11
C LEU A 15 -0.52 -6.82 0.99
N ALA A 16 -1.26 -7.82 0.49
CA ALA A 16 -1.42 -9.08 1.18
C ALA A 16 -1.21 -10.24 0.21
N SER A 17 -0.74 -11.37 0.74
CA SER A 17 -0.64 -12.59 -0.08
C SER A 17 -2.03 -13.22 -0.29
N ARG A 18 -2.89 -13.08 0.69
CA ARG A 18 -4.27 -13.55 0.69
C ARG A 18 -4.96 -12.98 1.92
N LYS A 19 -6.25 -13.23 2.06
CA LYS A 19 -6.98 -12.82 3.27
C LYS A 19 -6.27 -13.39 4.50
N HIS A 20 -5.95 -12.50 5.45
CA HIS A 20 -5.22 -12.84 6.68
C HIS A 20 -3.84 -13.45 6.43
N GLY A 21 -3.29 -13.26 5.23
CA GLY A 21 -1.97 -13.76 4.89
C GLY A 21 -0.84 -12.79 5.27
N THR A 22 0.28 -12.93 4.59
CA THR A 22 1.44 -12.07 4.80
C THR A 22 1.12 -10.65 4.33
N LEU A 23 1.53 -9.66 5.11
CA LEU A 23 1.28 -8.25 4.84
C LEU A 23 2.58 -7.52 4.51
N TYR A 24 2.49 -6.53 3.63
CA TYR A 24 3.58 -5.64 3.30
C TYR A 24 3.07 -4.21 3.28
N VAL A 25 3.73 -3.32 4.00
CA VAL A 25 3.40 -1.89 4.03
C VAL A 25 4.42 -1.13 3.21
N GLY A 26 3.96 -0.26 2.33
CA GLY A 26 4.84 0.56 1.51
C GLY A 26 4.31 1.97 1.32
N VAL A 27 5.14 2.82 0.70
CA VAL A 27 4.79 4.19 0.33
C VAL A 27 5.32 4.46 -1.07
N THR A 28 4.54 5.16 -1.88
CA THR A 28 4.93 5.41 -3.27
C THR A 28 4.25 6.68 -3.79
N PRO A 29 4.90 7.44 -4.69
CA PRO A 29 4.22 8.51 -5.41
C PRO A 29 3.39 8.02 -6.59
N ASP A 30 3.47 6.74 -6.94
CA ASP A 30 2.74 6.17 -8.08
C ASP A 30 2.21 4.79 -7.70
N LEU A 31 1.02 4.77 -7.13
CA LEU A 31 0.43 3.54 -6.60
C LEU A 31 0.19 2.49 -7.67
N VAL A 32 -0.41 2.89 -8.79
CA VAL A 32 -0.76 1.95 -9.86
C VAL A 32 0.49 1.25 -10.40
N ARG A 33 1.52 2.04 -10.69
CA ARG A 33 2.77 1.51 -11.19
C ARG A 33 3.45 0.58 -10.18
N ARG A 34 3.49 0.99 -8.92
CA ARG A 34 4.16 0.22 -7.88
C ARG A 34 3.46 -1.12 -7.65
N VAL A 35 2.13 -1.12 -7.63
CA VAL A 35 1.38 -2.36 -7.47
C VAL A 35 1.58 -3.26 -8.68
N PHE A 36 1.59 -2.69 -9.88
CA PHE A 36 1.91 -3.44 -11.10
C PHE A 36 3.26 -4.13 -10.96
N GLU A 37 4.28 -3.40 -10.49
CA GLU A 37 5.62 -3.95 -10.32
C GLU A 37 5.63 -5.11 -9.32
N HIS A 38 4.90 -4.98 -8.22
CA HIS A 38 4.79 -6.08 -7.25
C HIS A 38 4.08 -7.29 -7.84
N LYS A 39 2.99 -7.07 -8.58
CA LYS A 39 2.22 -8.17 -9.18
C LYS A 39 3.03 -8.94 -10.21
N ASN A 40 3.98 -8.29 -10.86
CA ASN A 40 4.80 -8.90 -11.89
C ASN A 40 6.19 -9.30 -11.39
N ASN A 41 6.39 -9.29 -10.07
CA ASN A 41 7.64 -9.67 -9.42
C ASN A 41 8.84 -8.86 -9.91
N LEU A 42 8.61 -7.61 -10.30
CA LEU A 42 9.66 -6.71 -10.73
C LEU A 42 10.40 -6.07 -9.56
N VAL A 43 9.78 -6.12 -8.37
CA VAL A 43 10.41 -5.66 -7.13
C VAL A 43 10.95 -6.89 -6.43
N ARG A 44 12.27 -6.93 -6.27
CA ARG A 44 12.91 -8.05 -5.61
C ARG A 44 12.74 -7.97 -4.10
N GLY A 45 12.73 -9.12 -3.44
CA GLY A 45 12.76 -9.20 -2.00
C GLY A 45 11.46 -9.75 -1.42
N PHE A 46 10.97 -9.12 -0.35
CA PHE A 46 9.90 -9.65 0.48
C PHE A 46 8.63 -9.99 -0.31
N THR A 47 8.10 -9.04 -1.09
CA THR A 47 6.82 -9.26 -1.77
C THR A 47 6.91 -10.34 -2.84
N SER A 48 8.01 -10.38 -3.59
CA SER A 48 8.24 -11.41 -4.58
C SER A 48 8.38 -12.78 -3.92
N ARG A 49 9.13 -12.84 -2.82
CA ARG A 49 9.43 -14.09 -2.13
C ARG A 49 8.18 -14.71 -1.50
N TYR A 50 7.28 -13.89 -0.96
CA TYR A 50 6.11 -14.38 -0.22
C TYR A 50 4.80 -14.27 -0.99
N GLY A 51 4.86 -13.89 -2.27
CA GLY A 51 3.67 -13.80 -3.11
C GLY A 51 2.68 -12.75 -2.65
N VAL A 52 3.17 -11.59 -2.21
CA VAL A 52 2.33 -10.54 -1.63
C VAL A 52 1.92 -9.58 -2.75
N HIS A 53 0.79 -9.86 -3.40
CA HIS A 53 0.40 -9.18 -4.63
C HIS A 53 -0.98 -8.52 -4.59
N LEU A 54 -1.78 -8.73 -3.55
CA LEU A 54 -3.12 -8.13 -3.47
C LEU A 54 -3.04 -6.77 -2.82
N LEU A 55 -3.56 -5.74 -3.49
CA LEU A 55 -3.68 -4.41 -2.88
C LEU A 55 -4.95 -4.39 -2.05
N VAL A 56 -4.81 -4.38 -0.73
CA VAL A 56 -5.96 -4.50 0.17
C VAL A 56 -6.31 -3.21 0.91
N TRP A 57 -5.42 -2.23 0.89
CA TRP A 57 -5.66 -0.94 1.55
C TRP A 57 -4.69 0.11 1.02
N PHE A 58 -5.16 1.36 0.88
CA PHE A 58 -4.27 2.49 0.58
C PHE A 58 -4.87 3.78 1.12
N GLU A 59 -4.00 4.78 1.30
CA GLU A 59 -4.38 6.08 1.86
C GLU A 59 -3.55 7.17 1.18
N PRO A 60 -4.18 8.21 0.62
CA PRO A 60 -3.45 9.27 -0.10
C PRO A 60 -2.93 10.34 0.85
N TYR A 61 -1.82 10.95 0.47
CA TYR A 61 -1.21 12.07 1.18
C TYR A 61 -0.73 13.12 0.19
N ASN A 62 -0.79 14.39 0.59
CA ASN A 62 -0.35 15.50 -0.24
C ASN A 62 1.16 15.69 -0.23
N ASP A 63 1.85 15.14 0.75
CA ASP A 63 3.29 15.33 0.87
C ASP A 63 3.99 14.06 1.32
N ALA A 64 5.29 14.00 1.00
CA ALA A 64 6.09 12.82 1.29
C ALA A 64 6.31 12.61 2.79
N THR A 65 6.50 13.69 3.53
CA THR A 65 6.85 13.60 4.96
C THR A 65 5.76 12.89 5.75
N ASN A 66 4.50 13.30 5.57
CA ASN A 66 3.38 12.68 6.27
C ASN A 66 3.14 11.26 5.80
N ALA A 67 3.30 10.99 4.51
CA ALA A 67 3.16 9.64 3.98
C ALA A 67 4.20 8.70 4.58
N ILE A 68 5.46 9.12 4.61
CA ILE A 68 6.56 8.31 5.16
C ILE A 68 6.35 8.07 6.66
N THR A 69 5.89 9.09 7.38
CA THR A 69 5.60 8.96 8.81
C THR A 69 4.52 7.89 9.05
N ARG A 70 3.45 7.95 8.25
CA ARG A 70 2.37 6.96 8.35
C ARG A 70 2.85 5.56 8.03
N GLU A 71 3.64 5.42 6.98
CA GLU A 71 4.19 4.12 6.60
C GLU A 71 5.03 3.52 7.74
N LYS A 72 5.86 4.34 8.36
CA LYS A 72 6.68 3.89 9.48
C LYS A 72 5.82 3.50 10.69
N GLU A 73 4.76 4.25 10.97
CA GLU A 73 3.83 3.92 12.03
C GLU A 73 3.18 2.56 11.79
N LEU A 74 2.63 2.36 10.59
CA LEU A 74 1.96 1.12 10.24
C LEU A 74 2.89 -0.08 10.33
N LYS A 75 4.15 0.09 9.96
CA LYS A 75 5.14 -1.00 10.06
C LYS A 75 5.38 -1.44 11.50
N LYS A 76 5.18 -0.52 12.46
CA LYS A 76 5.36 -0.82 13.88
C LYS A 76 4.09 -1.35 14.55
N TRP A 77 2.95 -1.23 13.88
CA TRP A 77 1.68 -1.69 14.43
C TRP A 77 1.68 -3.19 14.60
N ARG A 78 0.94 -3.66 15.60
CA ARG A 78 0.63 -5.08 15.73
C ARG A 78 -0.13 -5.55 14.50
N ARG A 79 0.07 -6.81 14.14
CA ARG A 79 -0.58 -7.39 12.98
C ARG A 79 -2.10 -7.23 13.02
N GLU A 80 -2.72 -7.48 14.16
CA GLU A 80 -4.18 -7.36 14.31
C GLU A 80 -4.69 -5.95 14.08
N TRP A 81 -3.90 -4.94 14.38
CA TRP A 81 -4.28 -3.55 14.11
C TRP A 81 -4.29 -3.26 12.61
N LYS A 82 -3.34 -3.81 11.88
CA LYS A 82 -3.30 -3.67 10.42
C LYS A 82 -4.47 -4.41 9.79
N ILE A 83 -4.80 -5.59 10.28
CA ILE A 83 -5.96 -6.35 9.81
C ILE A 83 -7.24 -5.56 10.03
N ASN A 84 -7.41 -4.98 11.22
CA ASN A 84 -8.58 -4.16 11.52
C ASN A 84 -8.69 -2.94 10.62
N LEU A 85 -7.55 -2.30 10.33
CA LEU A 85 -7.51 -1.16 9.41
C LEU A 85 -7.97 -1.57 8.01
N ILE A 86 -7.49 -2.69 7.51
CA ILE A 86 -7.89 -3.23 6.21
C ILE A 86 -9.40 -3.51 6.20
N GLU A 87 -9.88 -4.24 7.19
CA GLU A 87 -11.26 -4.73 7.20
C GLU A 87 -12.30 -3.64 7.45
N ARG A 88 -11.88 -2.49 7.98
CA ARG A 88 -12.78 -1.35 8.13
C ARG A 88 -13.32 -0.87 6.78
N GLU A 89 -12.49 -0.93 5.74
CA GLU A 89 -12.85 -0.44 4.41
C GLU A 89 -12.96 -1.56 3.38
N ASN A 90 -12.32 -2.69 3.63
CA ASN A 90 -12.25 -3.79 2.68
C ASN A 90 -12.41 -5.13 3.43
N PRO A 91 -13.61 -5.40 3.98
CA PRO A 91 -13.83 -6.57 4.83
C PRO A 91 -13.58 -7.90 4.13
N ASN A 92 -13.71 -7.94 2.82
CA ASN A 92 -13.52 -9.17 2.04
C ASN A 92 -12.13 -9.32 1.45
N TRP A 93 -11.22 -8.39 1.75
CA TRP A 93 -9.85 -8.42 1.25
C TRP A 93 -9.77 -8.51 -0.27
N GLN A 94 -10.65 -7.79 -0.95
CA GLN A 94 -10.64 -7.73 -2.39
C GLN A 94 -9.40 -6.99 -2.88
N ASP A 95 -8.90 -7.40 -4.05
CA ASP A 95 -7.79 -6.70 -4.69
C ASP A 95 -8.34 -5.38 -5.23
N LEU A 96 -7.86 -4.27 -4.69
CA LEU A 96 -8.31 -2.93 -5.08
C LEU A 96 -7.59 -2.42 -6.33
N TYR A 97 -6.64 -3.19 -6.84
CA TYR A 97 -5.94 -2.84 -8.08
C TYR A 97 -6.88 -2.99 -9.27
#